data_caf74992018f27ba6984d5671b731154
#
_entry.id   caf74992018f27ba6984d5671b731154
#
_cell.length_a   1.000
_cell.length_b   1.000
_cell.length_c   1.000
_cell.angle_alpha   90.00
_cell.angle_beta   90.00
_cell.angle_gamma   90.00
#
_symmetry.space_group_name_H-M   'P 1'
#
loop_
_entity.id
_entity.type
_entity.pdbx_description
1 polymer ?
#
loop_
_entity_poly.entity_id
_entity_poly.type
_entity_poly.pdbx_seq_one_letter_code
_entity_poly.pdbx_strand_id
1 'polypeptide(L)'
;MGGTICRQLVERGEKVRAFVLPGDKAIKFIPSEVEIVEGDLCDIQSLEKLFTVPEGYETIVMHIASIVTVNPDYNQKVMDVNVGGTQNIIDLCLLHKECKKLVYCSSTGAIPELPKGTAIAETYDFDTEKVVGCYSQSKALATKAVLDAVKNQGLNACVVHPSGILGPEDFAIGETTGTVIQIINGEMPAGIDGSFNLCDVRDLANGTILAAEKGKAGSCYILGNEEVSFKEFSKMVSKEAGCKKIKVFLPLKMANFLAGMLEKQAKKKGTKPLMTTFSVYNLARNNCFDSSKAKNELGYTTRSYEETLRDEIAWLKKEGKIA
;
A
#
# COMPACT_ATOMS: atom_id res chain seq x y z
N MET A 1 -1.20 -4.08 -6.13
CA MET A 1 -2.43 -4.46 -5.40
C MET A 1 -3.69 -4.36 -6.26
N GLY A 2 -4.02 -3.24 -6.91
CA GLY A 2 -5.24 -3.13 -7.73
C GLY A 2 -5.38 -4.20 -8.80
N GLY A 3 -4.34 -4.46 -9.59
CA GLY A 3 -4.35 -5.52 -10.59
C GLY A 3 -4.54 -6.93 -9.99
N THR A 4 -4.00 -7.18 -8.80
CA THR A 4 -4.18 -8.44 -8.07
C THR A 4 -5.63 -8.61 -7.60
N ILE A 5 -6.27 -7.53 -7.14
CA ILE A 5 -7.71 -7.52 -6.80
C ILE A 5 -8.53 -7.85 -8.04
N CYS A 6 -8.27 -7.19 -9.18
CA CYS A 6 -8.97 -7.46 -10.43
C CYS A 6 -8.89 -8.95 -10.80
N ARG A 7 -7.71 -9.54 -10.73
CA ARG A 7 -7.48 -10.96 -11.04
C ARG A 7 -8.26 -11.88 -10.12
N GLN A 8 -8.16 -11.67 -8.79
CA GLN A 8 -8.88 -12.48 -7.82
C GLN A 8 -10.41 -12.37 -7.96
N LEU A 9 -10.93 -11.21 -8.33
CA LEU A 9 -12.37 -11.03 -8.58
C LEU A 9 -12.82 -11.74 -9.85
N VAL A 10 -12.04 -11.65 -10.94
CA VAL A 10 -12.32 -12.39 -12.18
C VAL A 10 -12.30 -13.89 -11.93
N GLU A 11 -11.31 -14.40 -11.18
CA GLU A 11 -11.23 -15.82 -10.78
C GLU A 11 -12.45 -16.28 -9.95
N ARG A 12 -13.13 -15.37 -9.25
CA ARG A 12 -14.38 -15.63 -8.52
C ARG A 12 -15.62 -15.50 -9.39
N GLY A 13 -15.48 -15.15 -10.67
CA GLY A 13 -16.59 -14.95 -11.60
C GLY A 13 -17.28 -13.59 -11.48
N GLU A 14 -16.68 -12.65 -10.77
CA GLU A 14 -17.22 -11.29 -10.62
C GLU A 14 -17.01 -10.46 -11.89
N LYS A 15 -17.92 -9.54 -12.17
CA LYS A 15 -17.76 -8.53 -13.21
C LYS A 15 -16.94 -7.37 -12.65
N VAL A 16 -15.82 -7.10 -13.28
CA VAL A 16 -14.85 -6.12 -12.78
C VAL A 16 -14.68 -4.99 -13.78
N ARG A 17 -14.72 -3.76 -13.28
CA ARG A 17 -14.38 -2.55 -13.99
C ARG A 17 -13.18 -1.89 -13.29
N ALA A 18 -12.13 -1.58 -14.02
CA ALA A 18 -10.94 -0.91 -13.49
C ALA A 18 -10.84 0.52 -14.05
N PHE A 19 -10.72 1.48 -13.13
CA PHE A 19 -10.44 2.88 -13.48
C PHE A 19 -8.94 3.13 -13.47
N VAL A 20 -8.41 3.62 -14.59
CA VAL A 20 -6.98 3.80 -14.81
C VAL A 20 -6.70 5.14 -15.46
N LEU A 21 -5.49 5.67 -15.27
CA LEU A 21 -5.08 6.88 -16.00
C LEU A 21 -4.98 6.60 -17.51
N PRO A 22 -5.32 7.58 -18.36
CA PRO A 22 -5.18 7.43 -19.80
C PRO A 22 -3.74 7.07 -20.19
N GLY A 23 -3.61 6.02 -20.99
CA GLY A 23 -2.31 5.52 -21.44
C GLY A 23 -1.47 4.83 -20.38
N ASP A 24 -2.07 4.36 -19.28
CA ASP A 24 -1.35 3.61 -18.24
C ASP A 24 -0.82 2.29 -18.81
N LYS A 25 0.50 2.14 -18.77
CA LYS A 25 1.20 0.94 -19.27
C LYS A 25 0.88 -0.32 -18.47
N ALA A 26 0.32 -0.18 -17.26
CA ALA A 26 -0.06 -1.30 -16.42
C ALA A 26 -1.32 -2.04 -16.91
N ILE A 27 -2.11 -1.43 -17.81
CA ILE A 27 -3.31 -2.05 -18.40
C ILE A 27 -3.02 -3.42 -19.00
N LYS A 28 -1.86 -3.60 -19.64
CA LYS A 28 -1.45 -4.88 -20.24
C LYS A 28 -1.29 -6.05 -19.25
N PHE A 29 -1.24 -5.76 -17.95
CA PHE A 29 -1.13 -6.75 -16.87
C PHE A 29 -2.47 -7.03 -16.18
N ILE A 30 -3.53 -6.34 -16.58
CA ILE A 30 -4.91 -6.57 -16.10
C ILE A 30 -5.53 -7.68 -16.93
N PRO A 31 -6.31 -8.61 -16.35
CA PRO A 31 -7.04 -9.63 -17.11
C PRO A 31 -7.92 -9.01 -18.20
N SER A 32 -8.02 -9.68 -19.35
CA SER A 32 -8.79 -9.20 -20.51
C SER A 32 -10.31 -9.11 -20.25
N GLU A 33 -10.79 -9.83 -19.24
CA GLU A 33 -12.19 -9.84 -18.79
C GLU A 33 -12.58 -8.56 -18.03
N VAL A 34 -11.58 -7.79 -17.59
CA VAL A 34 -11.82 -6.53 -16.85
C VAL A 34 -12.14 -5.40 -17.82
N GLU A 35 -13.27 -4.75 -17.61
CA GLU A 35 -13.63 -3.53 -18.35
C GLU A 35 -12.74 -2.37 -17.91
N ILE A 36 -12.02 -1.75 -18.84
CA ILE A 36 -11.16 -0.60 -18.56
C ILE A 36 -11.93 0.71 -18.81
N VAL A 37 -11.91 1.56 -17.78
CA VAL A 37 -12.41 2.95 -17.88
C VAL A 37 -11.23 3.88 -17.64
N GLU A 38 -10.90 4.70 -18.63
CA GLU A 38 -9.82 5.68 -18.52
C GLU A 38 -10.32 7.02 -18.00
N GLY A 39 -9.57 7.61 -17.05
CA GLY A 39 -9.86 8.92 -16.49
C GLY A 39 -8.87 9.33 -15.41
N ASP A 40 -9.11 10.47 -14.78
CA ASP A 40 -8.30 11.02 -13.68
C ASP A 40 -9.17 11.17 -12.43
N LEU A 41 -8.65 10.74 -11.27
CA LEU A 41 -9.34 10.91 -9.97
C LEU A 41 -9.64 12.37 -9.64
N CYS A 42 -8.85 13.30 -10.15
CA CYS A 42 -9.05 14.74 -9.97
C CYS A 42 -10.12 15.33 -10.89
N ASP A 43 -10.57 14.58 -11.89
CA ASP A 43 -11.63 14.98 -12.83
C ASP A 43 -12.91 14.16 -12.57
N ILE A 44 -13.85 14.77 -11.85
CA ILE A 44 -15.11 14.12 -11.48
C ILE A 44 -15.94 13.70 -12.70
N GLN A 45 -15.84 14.43 -13.83
CA GLN A 45 -16.56 14.09 -15.05
C GLN A 45 -16.02 12.82 -15.69
N SER A 46 -14.72 12.59 -15.60
CA SER A 46 -14.10 11.34 -16.07
C SER A 46 -14.47 10.16 -15.15
N LEU A 47 -14.59 10.39 -13.85
CA LEU A 47 -15.02 9.41 -12.86
C LEU A 47 -16.47 8.98 -13.03
N GLU A 48 -17.37 9.87 -13.48
CA GLU A 48 -18.79 9.58 -13.70
C GLU A 48 -19.00 8.33 -14.58
N LYS A 49 -18.11 8.14 -15.55
CA LYS A 49 -18.15 6.97 -16.45
C LYS A 49 -17.97 5.65 -15.70
N LEU A 50 -17.20 5.66 -14.60
CA LEU A 50 -16.99 4.48 -13.75
C LEU A 50 -18.29 4.06 -13.05
N PHE A 51 -19.12 5.03 -12.66
CA PHE A 51 -20.37 4.81 -11.92
C PHE A 51 -21.57 4.53 -12.81
N THR A 52 -21.48 4.80 -14.10
CA THR A 52 -22.56 4.49 -15.04
C THR A 52 -22.62 2.99 -15.29
N VAL A 53 -23.60 2.31 -14.70
CA VAL A 53 -23.80 0.86 -14.82
C VAL A 53 -25.17 0.54 -15.43
N PRO A 54 -25.33 -0.63 -16.09
CA PRO A 54 -26.62 -1.06 -16.62
C PRO A 54 -27.68 -1.18 -15.51
N GLU A 55 -28.96 -1.00 -15.86
CA GLU A 55 -30.07 -1.16 -14.94
C GLU A 55 -30.06 -2.56 -14.30
N GLY A 56 -30.34 -2.61 -12.98
CA GLY A 56 -30.37 -3.83 -12.20
C GLY A 56 -29.02 -4.29 -11.65
N TYR A 57 -27.93 -3.58 -11.95
CA TYR A 57 -26.63 -3.84 -11.33
C TYR A 57 -26.44 -3.02 -10.06
N GLU A 58 -25.86 -3.66 -9.06
CA GLU A 58 -25.31 -3.00 -7.87
C GLU A 58 -23.79 -3.03 -7.92
N THR A 59 -23.14 -2.02 -7.38
CA THR A 59 -21.67 -1.89 -7.43
C THR A 59 -21.05 -1.77 -6.05
N ILE A 60 -19.85 -2.29 -5.93
CA ILE A 60 -18.96 -2.06 -4.79
C ILE A 60 -17.71 -1.37 -5.32
N VAL A 61 -17.41 -0.21 -4.77
CA VAL A 61 -16.21 0.54 -5.14
C VAL A 61 -15.06 0.18 -4.21
N MET A 62 -13.93 -0.27 -4.77
CA MET A 62 -12.68 -0.47 -4.06
C MET A 62 -11.69 0.62 -4.49
N HIS A 63 -11.54 1.66 -3.67
CA HIS A 63 -10.67 2.79 -3.98
C HIS A 63 -9.23 2.52 -3.53
N ILE A 64 -8.40 2.03 -4.45
CA ILE A 64 -7.02 1.63 -4.21
C ILE A 64 -6.02 2.69 -4.69
N ALA A 65 -6.40 3.44 -5.73
CA ALA A 65 -5.51 4.37 -6.40
C ALA A 65 -5.03 5.48 -5.45
N SER A 66 -3.73 5.73 -5.47
CA SER A 66 -3.10 6.83 -4.74
C SER A 66 -1.68 7.08 -5.25
N ILE A 67 -1.16 8.28 -5.04
CA ILE A 67 0.26 8.55 -5.21
C ILE A 67 0.97 8.16 -3.91
N VAL A 68 1.92 7.22 -4.02
CA VAL A 68 2.82 6.82 -2.94
C VAL A 68 4.15 7.55 -3.11
N THR A 69 4.67 8.14 -2.05
CA THR A 69 5.99 8.80 -2.07
C THR A 69 6.74 8.55 -0.78
N VAL A 70 8.04 8.32 -0.90
CA VAL A 70 8.99 8.26 0.23
C VAL A 70 9.66 9.61 0.48
N ASN A 71 9.33 10.65 -0.29
CA ASN A 71 9.73 12.02 0.02
C ASN A 71 8.79 12.58 1.09
N PRO A 72 9.29 12.96 2.27
CA PRO A 72 8.45 13.49 3.34
C PRO A 72 7.93 14.90 3.08
N ASP A 73 8.54 15.66 2.14
CA ASP A 73 8.18 17.04 1.86
C ASP A 73 6.75 17.15 1.33
N TYR A 74 6.10 18.27 1.64
CA TYR A 74 4.77 18.57 1.13
C TYR A 74 4.75 18.57 -0.41
N ASN A 75 3.73 17.91 -0.97
CA ASN A 75 3.54 17.82 -2.40
C ASN A 75 2.05 18.00 -2.74
N GLN A 76 1.73 19.10 -3.38
CA GLN A 76 0.34 19.44 -3.73
C GLN A 76 -0.33 18.35 -4.57
N LYS A 77 0.38 17.77 -5.56
CA LYS A 77 -0.16 16.70 -6.39
C LYS A 77 -0.55 15.45 -5.58
N VAL A 78 0.23 15.12 -4.54
CA VAL A 78 -0.11 14.01 -3.62
C VAL A 78 -1.41 14.34 -2.88
N MET A 79 -1.57 15.58 -2.43
CA MET A 79 -2.79 16.02 -1.74
C MET A 79 -3.99 16.05 -2.69
N ASP A 80 -3.84 16.59 -3.89
CA ASP A 80 -4.92 16.68 -4.89
C ASP A 80 -5.44 15.29 -5.26
N VAL A 81 -4.54 14.34 -5.53
CA VAL A 81 -4.93 12.98 -5.91
C VAL A 81 -5.44 12.18 -4.72
N ASN A 82 -4.70 12.16 -3.60
CA ASN A 82 -5.03 11.27 -2.49
C ASN A 82 -6.20 11.80 -1.65
N VAL A 83 -6.34 13.10 -1.49
CA VAL A 83 -7.44 13.71 -0.71
C VAL A 83 -8.55 14.16 -1.62
N GLY A 84 -8.26 15.00 -2.61
CA GLY A 84 -9.26 15.52 -3.56
C GLY A 84 -9.91 14.39 -4.37
N GLY A 85 -9.08 13.48 -4.92
CA GLY A 85 -9.58 12.31 -5.66
C GLY A 85 -10.44 11.38 -4.79
N THR A 86 -10.07 11.19 -3.51
CA THR A 86 -10.91 10.41 -2.57
C THR A 86 -12.23 11.12 -2.28
N GLN A 87 -12.24 12.46 -2.17
CA GLN A 87 -13.48 13.22 -1.99
C GLN A 87 -14.41 13.03 -3.20
N ASN A 88 -13.88 13.09 -4.43
CA ASN A 88 -14.68 12.84 -5.65
C ASN A 88 -15.31 11.44 -5.64
N ILE A 89 -14.57 10.42 -5.19
CA ILE A 89 -15.11 9.05 -5.03
C ILE A 89 -16.22 9.00 -3.98
N ILE A 90 -16.05 9.67 -2.83
CA ILE A 90 -17.08 9.77 -1.78
C ILE A 90 -18.36 10.39 -2.36
N ASP A 91 -18.24 11.52 -3.04
CA ASP A 91 -19.36 12.27 -3.59
C ASP A 91 -20.15 11.44 -4.61
N LEU A 92 -19.45 10.72 -5.50
CA LEU A 92 -20.07 9.84 -6.47
C LEU A 92 -20.71 8.60 -5.83
N CYS A 93 -20.09 8.00 -4.82
CA CYS A 93 -20.69 6.89 -4.07
C CYS A 93 -21.99 7.30 -3.36
N LEU A 94 -22.09 8.55 -2.90
CA LEU A 94 -23.31 9.08 -2.29
C LEU A 94 -24.38 9.45 -3.34
N LEU A 95 -23.96 9.90 -4.52
CA LEU A 95 -24.85 10.29 -5.60
C LEU A 95 -25.50 9.08 -6.28
N HIS A 96 -24.72 8.02 -6.52
CA HIS A 96 -25.16 6.83 -7.25
C HIS A 96 -25.72 5.78 -6.30
N LYS A 97 -27.03 5.59 -6.30
CA LYS A 97 -27.75 4.63 -5.43
C LYS A 97 -27.40 3.17 -5.69
N GLU A 98 -26.89 2.86 -6.87
CA GLU A 98 -26.37 1.56 -7.28
C GLU A 98 -25.07 1.21 -6.53
N CYS A 99 -24.32 2.20 -6.07
CA CYS A 99 -23.13 2.00 -5.25
C CYS A 99 -23.54 1.62 -3.82
N LYS A 100 -23.40 0.35 -3.50
CA LYS A 100 -23.81 -0.20 -2.20
C LYS A 100 -22.73 -0.11 -1.13
N LYS A 101 -21.47 0.00 -1.53
CA LYS A 101 -20.37 0.05 -0.58
C LYS A 101 -19.11 0.65 -1.18
N LEU A 102 -18.38 1.39 -0.36
CA LEU A 102 -17.01 1.83 -0.61
C LEU A 102 -16.03 1.11 0.32
N VAL A 103 -14.99 0.50 -0.24
CA VAL A 103 -13.81 0.06 0.51
C VAL A 103 -12.67 1.01 0.18
N TYR A 104 -12.27 1.81 1.15
CA TYR A 104 -11.15 2.73 0.97
C TYR A 104 -9.84 2.10 1.43
N CYS A 105 -8.85 2.08 0.55
CA CYS A 105 -7.50 1.63 0.85
C CYS A 105 -6.66 2.81 1.39
N SER A 106 -6.54 2.89 2.70
CA SER A 106 -5.65 3.80 3.40
C SER A 106 -4.22 3.22 3.48
N SER A 107 -3.57 3.34 4.61
CA SER A 107 -2.23 2.80 4.91
C SER A 107 -2.04 2.74 6.42
N THR A 108 -1.22 1.82 6.92
CA THR A 108 -0.73 1.88 8.32
C THR A 108 0.09 3.15 8.58
N GLY A 109 0.60 3.80 7.54
CA GLY A 109 1.25 5.11 7.65
C GLY A 109 0.31 6.25 8.09
N ALA A 110 -1.00 6.10 7.92
CA ALA A 110 -2.01 7.07 8.38
C ALA A 110 -2.32 6.96 9.89
N ILE A 111 -1.88 5.88 10.54
CA ILE A 111 -2.15 5.62 11.96
C ILE A 111 -1.04 6.26 12.80
N PRO A 112 -1.37 7.05 13.83
CA PRO A 112 -0.39 7.60 14.76
C PRO A 112 0.51 6.54 15.39
N GLU A 113 1.78 6.85 15.54
CA GLU A 113 2.74 5.94 16.17
C GLU A 113 2.47 5.78 17.67
N LEU A 114 2.67 4.56 18.15
CA LEU A 114 2.78 4.24 19.56
C LEU A 114 4.25 3.92 19.91
N PRO A 115 4.64 3.99 21.19
CA PRO A 115 5.97 3.63 21.64
C PRO A 115 6.37 2.23 21.13
N LYS A 116 7.66 2.05 20.77
CA LYS A 116 8.16 0.79 20.25
C LYS A 116 7.87 -0.37 21.21
N GLY A 117 7.38 -1.48 20.64
CA GLY A 117 6.96 -2.66 21.40
C GLY A 117 5.50 -2.64 21.86
N THR A 118 4.77 -1.56 21.59
CA THR A 118 3.31 -1.50 21.80
C THR A 118 2.60 -1.88 20.50
N ALA A 119 1.70 -2.85 20.53
CA ALA A 119 0.91 -3.21 19.36
C ALA A 119 0.01 -2.03 18.93
N ILE A 120 0.08 -1.66 17.66
CA ILE A 120 -0.73 -0.59 17.06
C ILE A 120 -2.00 -1.23 16.50
N ALA A 121 -3.13 -0.94 17.15
CA ALA A 121 -4.46 -1.33 16.70
C ALA A 121 -5.12 -0.21 15.88
N GLU A 122 -6.31 -0.52 15.36
CA GLU A 122 -7.12 0.46 14.66
C GLU A 122 -7.49 1.65 15.55
N THR A 123 -7.47 2.84 14.98
CA THR A 123 -7.81 4.11 15.63
C THR A 123 -8.86 4.86 14.81
N TYR A 124 -9.48 5.84 15.45
CA TYR A 124 -10.30 6.86 14.78
C TYR A 124 -9.68 8.26 14.91
N ASP A 125 -8.47 8.34 15.46
CA ASP A 125 -7.67 9.56 15.55
C ASP A 125 -6.71 9.62 14.33
N PHE A 126 -7.13 10.35 13.29
CA PHE A 126 -6.37 10.58 12.08
C PHE A 126 -5.82 12.00 12.01
N ASP A 127 -5.23 12.44 13.13
CA ASP A 127 -4.55 13.73 13.23
C ASP A 127 -3.26 13.74 12.41
N THR A 128 -3.18 14.67 11.46
CA THR A 128 -2.03 14.80 10.54
C THR A 128 -0.75 15.23 11.24
N GLU A 129 -0.83 15.87 12.41
CA GLU A 129 0.34 16.26 13.20
C GLU A 129 1.01 15.06 13.88
N LYS A 130 0.30 13.95 14.00
CA LYS A 130 0.78 12.71 14.63
C LYS A 130 1.38 11.71 13.66
N VAL A 131 1.43 12.04 12.37
CA VAL A 131 1.99 11.18 11.32
C VAL A 131 3.06 11.92 10.51
N VAL A 132 4.05 11.19 10.01
CA VAL A 132 5.22 11.78 9.37
C VAL A 132 5.19 11.59 7.86
N GLY A 133 5.37 12.69 7.13
CA GLY A 133 5.50 12.73 5.68
C GLY A 133 4.17 12.96 4.94
N CYS A 134 4.27 13.64 3.81
CA CYS A 134 3.13 14.08 3.00
C CYS A 134 2.18 12.93 2.61
N TYR A 135 2.73 11.76 2.27
CA TYR A 135 1.91 10.58 1.96
C TYR A 135 1.05 10.15 3.15
N SER A 136 1.66 9.99 4.32
CA SER A 136 0.95 9.58 5.54
C SER A 136 -0.13 10.59 5.93
N GLN A 137 0.19 11.88 5.85
CA GLN A 137 -0.76 12.97 6.09
C GLN A 137 -1.93 12.94 5.11
N SER A 138 -1.65 12.74 3.81
CA SER A 138 -2.70 12.63 2.80
C SER A 138 -3.62 11.44 3.04
N LYS A 139 -3.07 10.29 3.47
CA LYS A 139 -3.86 9.10 3.81
C LYS A 139 -4.69 9.29 5.09
N ALA A 140 -4.16 9.99 6.09
CA ALA A 140 -4.90 10.34 7.30
C ALA A 140 -6.09 11.26 6.99
N LEU A 141 -5.89 12.33 6.20
CA LEU A 141 -6.96 13.24 5.77
C LEU A 141 -8.05 12.50 4.97
N ALA A 142 -7.65 11.70 3.99
CA ALA A 142 -8.60 10.95 3.18
C ALA A 142 -9.36 9.90 4.00
N THR A 143 -8.70 9.23 4.96
CA THR A 143 -9.37 8.30 5.89
C THR A 143 -10.42 9.03 6.73
N LYS A 144 -10.05 10.20 7.27
CA LYS A 144 -10.98 11.03 8.04
C LYS A 144 -12.18 11.44 7.19
N ALA A 145 -11.97 11.88 5.94
CA ALA A 145 -13.05 12.26 5.03
C ALA A 145 -14.03 11.09 4.78
N VAL A 146 -13.54 9.87 4.55
CA VAL A 146 -14.39 8.68 4.39
C VAL A 146 -15.20 8.40 5.65
N LEU A 147 -14.58 8.43 6.85
CA LEU A 147 -15.27 8.18 8.11
C LEU A 147 -16.27 9.27 8.47
N ASP A 148 -15.95 10.53 8.18
CA ASP A 148 -16.87 11.65 8.34
C ASP A 148 -18.08 11.52 7.40
N ALA A 149 -17.92 11.06 6.16
CA ALA A 149 -19.01 10.78 5.24
C ALA A 149 -19.90 9.62 5.72
N VAL A 150 -19.32 8.57 6.31
CA VAL A 150 -20.11 7.50 6.96
C VAL A 150 -20.96 8.07 8.09
N LYS A 151 -20.35 8.84 8.98
CA LYS A 151 -21.01 9.38 10.17
C LYS A 151 -22.09 10.40 9.85
N ASN A 152 -21.81 11.31 8.91
CA ASN A 152 -22.63 12.51 8.70
C ASN A 152 -23.56 12.42 7.50
N GLN A 153 -23.25 11.54 6.52
CA GLN A 153 -23.97 11.47 5.26
C GLN A 153 -24.52 10.05 4.98
N GLY A 154 -24.26 9.08 5.88
CA GLY A 154 -24.78 7.73 5.76
C GLY A 154 -24.08 6.87 4.69
N LEU A 155 -22.86 7.25 4.26
CA LEU A 155 -22.09 6.45 3.31
C LEU A 155 -21.83 5.06 3.90
N ASN A 156 -22.13 4.01 3.16
CA ASN A 156 -21.72 2.66 3.54
C ASN A 156 -20.28 2.43 3.10
N ALA A 157 -19.32 2.74 3.97
CA ALA A 157 -17.90 2.57 3.68
C ALA A 157 -17.14 1.94 4.85
N CYS A 158 -16.10 1.18 4.55
CA CYS A 158 -15.09 0.73 5.51
C CYS A 158 -13.68 1.05 4.97
N VAL A 159 -12.71 1.03 5.85
CA VAL A 159 -11.32 1.38 5.55
C VAL A 159 -10.41 0.20 5.81
N VAL A 160 -9.52 -0.09 4.88
CA VAL A 160 -8.42 -1.04 5.09
C VAL A 160 -7.10 -0.26 5.21
N HIS A 161 -6.25 -0.66 6.15
CA HIS A 161 -4.93 -0.10 6.39
C HIS A 161 -3.85 -1.15 6.08
N PRO A 162 -3.44 -1.31 4.81
CA PRO A 162 -2.34 -2.21 4.47
C PRO A 162 -1.04 -1.76 5.13
N SER A 163 -0.23 -2.72 5.57
CA SER A 163 1.17 -2.53 5.89
C SER A 163 2.02 -2.45 4.59
N GLY A 164 3.33 -2.56 4.68
CA GLY A 164 4.18 -2.60 3.51
C GLY A 164 3.83 -3.76 2.58
N ILE A 165 3.92 -3.54 1.28
CA ILE A 165 3.52 -4.52 0.26
C ILE A 165 4.76 -5.26 -0.23
N LEU A 166 4.68 -6.59 -0.29
CA LEU A 166 5.69 -7.51 -0.80
C LEU A 166 5.00 -8.53 -1.70
N GLY A 167 5.71 -9.13 -2.64
CA GLY A 167 5.22 -10.25 -3.42
C GLY A 167 5.28 -10.07 -4.93
N PRO A 168 4.88 -11.11 -5.68
CA PRO A 168 5.02 -11.14 -7.13
C PRO A 168 4.16 -10.08 -7.84
N GLU A 169 4.52 -9.83 -9.12
CA GLU A 169 3.78 -8.95 -10.02
C GLU A 169 3.82 -7.46 -9.67
N ASP A 170 4.88 -7.03 -9.01
CA ASP A 170 5.19 -5.61 -8.87
C ASP A 170 5.92 -5.10 -10.13
N PHE A 171 5.15 -4.91 -11.20
CA PHE A 171 5.67 -4.44 -12.50
C PHE A 171 6.27 -3.03 -12.45
N ALA A 172 5.93 -2.25 -11.44
CA ALA A 172 6.47 -0.91 -11.23
C ALA A 172 7.83 -0.92 -10.49
N ILE A 173 8.20 -2.05 -9.88
CA ILE A 173 9.39 -2.20 -9.04
C ILE A 173 9.40 -1.12 -7.94
N GLY A 174 8.50 -1.27 -6.99
CA GLY A 174 8.41 -0.38 -5.83
C GLY A 174 9.60 -0.54 -4.87
N GLU A 175 9.61 0.25 -3.82
CA GLU A 175 10.73 0.34 -2.86
C GLU A 175 11.08 -1.02 -2.23
N THR A 176 10.09 -1.83 -1.86
CA THR A 176 10.31 -3.13 -1.21
C THR A 176 10.91 -4.12 -2.20
N THR A 177 10.33 -4.26 -3.38
CA THR A 177 10.84 -5.11 -4.46
C THR A 177 12.24 -4.65 -4.90
N GLY A 178 12.46 -3.33 -5.00
CA GLY A 178 13.78 -2.77 -5.28
C GLY A 178 14.81 -3.16 -4.22
N THR A 179 14.43 -3.18 -2.94
CA THR A 179 15.30 -3.64 -1.85
C THR A 179 15.65 -5.13 -1.99
N VAL A 180 14.68 -5.97 -2.34
CA VAL A 180 14.91 -7.40 -2.62
C VAL A 180 15.93 -7.58 -3.75
N ILE A 181 15.74 -6.85 -4.87
CA ILE A 181 16.67 -6.89 -6.02
C ILE A 181 18.08 -6.45 -5.61
N GLN A 182 18.22 -5.35 -4.86
CA GLN A 182 19.52 -4.85 -4.40
C GLN A 182 20.25 -5.86 -3.50
N ILE A 183 19.52 -6.56 -2.61
CA ILE A 183 20.09 -7.62 -1.79
C ILE A 183 20.61 -8.76 -2.67
N ILE A 184 19.82 -9.20 -3.63
CA ILE A 184 20.16 -10.30 -4.54
C ILE A 184 21.38 -9.98 -5.38
N ASN A 185 21.45 -8.77 -5.92
CA ASN A 185 22.57 -8.30 -6.75
C ASN A 185 23.83 -7.97 -5.93
N GLY A 186 23.76 -7.97 -4.59
CA GLY A 186 24.87 -7.58 -3.73
C GLY A 186 25.21 -6.09 -3.76
N GLU A 187 24.27 -5.26 -4.14
CA GLU A 187 24.41 -3.80 -4.22
C GLU A 187 24.28 -3.12 -2.85
N MET A 188 23.87 -3.89 -1.83
CA MET A 188 23.69 -3.40 -0.46
C MET A 188 24.84 -3.89 0.44
N PRO A 189 25.88 -3.07 0.68
CA PRO A 189 27.07 -3.46 1.44
C PRO A 189 26.79 -3.62 2.93
N ALA A 190 25.78 -2.93 3.46
CA ALA A 190 25.34 -2.99 4.84
C ALA A 190 23.83 -2.83 4.94
N GLY A 191 23.21 -3.48 5.90
CA GLY A 191 21.82 -3.27 6.29
C GLY A 191 21.70 -2.23 7.40
N ILE A 192 20.46 -2.03 7.87
CA ILE A 192 20.12 -1.13 8.97
C ILE A 192 19.50 -1.96 10.08
N ASP A 193 19.82 -1.66 11.33
CA ASP A 193 19.20 -2.28 12.50
C ASP A 193 17.80 -1.70 12.75
N GLY A 194 16.84 -2.20 11.99
CA GLY A 194 15.45 -1.76 11.98
C GLY A 194 14.50 -2.92 11.63
N SER A 195 13.23 -2.59 11.44
CA SER A 195 12.19 -3.60 11.17
C SER A 195 11.21 -3.14 10.09
N PHE A 196 10.45 -4.10 9.56
CA PHE A 196 9.31 -3.90 8.68
C PHE A 196 8.08 -4.61 9.21
N ASN A 197 6.93 -4.22 8.69
CA ASN A 197 5.76 -5.08 8.61
C ASN A 197 5.37 -5.13 7.13
N LEU A 198 5.56 -6.28 6.50
CA LEU A 198 5.33 -6.49 5.08
C LEU A 198 4.30 -7.61 4.92
N CYS A 199 3.36 -7.40 4.01
CA CYS A 199 2.32 -8.36 3.72
C CYS A 199 2.31 -8.73 2.24
N ASP A 200 2.00 -9.98 1.94
CA ASP A 200 1.86 -10.45 0.57
C ASP A 200 0.74 -9.68 -0.14
N VAL A 201 1.03 -9.19 -1.33
CA VAL A 201 0.08 -8.45 -2.16
C VAL A 201 -1.21 -9.24 -2.43
N ARG A 202 -1.12 -10.57 -2.49
CA ARG A 202 -2.27 -11.47 -2.71
C ARG A 202 -3.16 -11.55 -1.49
N ASP A 203 -2.57 -11.51 -0.29
CA ASP A 203 -3.31 -11.51 0.98
C ASP A 203 -3.95 -10.15 1.24
N LEU A 204 -3.25 -9.07 0.91
CA LEU A 204 -3.82 -7.71 0.95
C LEU A 204 -4.98 -7.55 -0.01
N ALA A 205 -4.87 -8.09 -1.22
CA ALA A 205 -5.97 -8.12 -2.20
C ALA A 205 -7.17 -8.90 -1.66
N ASN A 206 -6.95 -10.11 -1.17
CA ASN A 206 -8.00 -10.93 -0.57
C ASN A 206 -8.63 -10.25 0.67
N GLY A 207 -7.81 -9.67 1.57
CA GLY A 207 -8.31 -8.93 2.74
C GLY A 207 -9.18 -7.74 2.36
N THR A 208 -8.83 -7.04 1.25
CA THR A 208 -9.64 -5.92 0.73
C THR A 208 -10.97 -6.42 0.15
N ILE A 209 -10.98 -7.56 -0.55
CA ILE A 209 -12.20 -8.19 -1.04
C ILE A 209 -13.08 -8.67 0.13
N LEU A 210 -12.49 -9.29 1.15
CA LEU A 210 -13.21 -9.67 2.36
C LEU A 210 -13.80 -8.47 3.10
N ALA A 211 -13.13 -7.31 3.08
CA ALA A 211 -13.68 -6.08 3.62
C ALA A 211 -14.88 -5.57 2.80
N ALA A 212 -14.87 -5.77 1.49
CA ALA A 212 -16.04 -5.49 0.66
C ALA A 212 -17.24 -6.37 1.03
N GLU A 213 -17.00 -7.66 1.25
CA GLU A 213 -18.04 -8.65 1.57
C GLU A 213 -18.57 -8.49 3.00
N LYS A 214 -17.68 -8.34 3.99
CA LYS A 214 -17.98 -8.49 5.43
C LYS A 214 -17.74 -7.23 6.26
N GLY A 215 -16.96 -6.26 5.75
CA GLY A 215 -16.57 -5.07 6.50
C GLY A 215 -17.79 -4.24 6.92
N LYS A 216 -17.80 -3.76 8.15
CA LYS A 216 -18.90 -2.94 8.70
C LYS A 216 -18.67 -1.47 8.35
N ALA A 217 -19.75 -0.75 8.07
CA ALA A 217 -19.70 0.69 7.83
C ALA A 217 -19.01 1.42 9.00
N GLY A 218 -18.11 2.34 8.69
CA GLY A 218 -17.33 3.09 9.65
C GLY A 218 -16.20 2.30 10.33
N SER A 219 -16.00 1.03 10.01
CA SER A 219 -14.90 0.24 10.57
C SER A 219 -13.59 0.42 9.79
N CYS A 220 -12.50 0.46 10.56
CA CYS A 220 -11.13 0.34 10.07
C CYS A 220 -10.62 -1.09 10.30
N TYR A 221 -9.78 -1.60 9.38
CA TYR A 221 -9.16 -2.92 9.47
C TYR A 221 -7.69 -2.83 9.07
N ILE A 222 -6.78 -3.16 9.99
CA ILE A 222 -5.36 -3.27 9.69
C ILE A 222 -5.12 -4.59 8.96
N LEU A 223 -4.57 -4.49 7.75
CA LEU A 223 -4.13 -5.63 6.96
C LEU A 223 -2.60 -5.71 7.02
N GLY A 224 -2.09 -6.26 8.09
CA GLY A 224 -0.66 -6.45 8.34
C GLY A 224 -0.30 -7.91 8.52
N ASN A 225 0.99 -8.17 8.57
CA ASN A 225 1.61 -9.43 8.92
C ASN A 225 2.40 -9.27 10.23
N GLU A 226 3.33 -10.15 10.52
CA GLU A 226 4.24 -10.03 11.64
C GLU A 226 5.35 -9.00 11.36
N GLU A 227 5.79 -8.31 12.42
CA GLU A 227 6.99 -7.46 12.32
C GLU A 227 8.22 -8.35 12.13
N VAL A 228 9.06 -8.01 11.15
CA VAL A 228 10.31 -8.71 10.86
C VAL A 228 11.48 -7.74 10.87
N SER A 229 12.59 -8.13 11.52
CA SER A 229 13.81 -7.32 11.45
C SER A 229 14.40 -7.31 10.04
N PHE A 230 14.99 -6.19 9.62
CA PHE A 230 15.70 -6.11 8.34
C PHE A 230 16.78 -7.20 8.22
N LYS A 231 17.42 -7.55 9.34
CA LYS A 231 18.42 -8.60 9.40
C LYS A 231 17.85 -9.99 9.08
N GLU A 232 16.69 -10.33 9.63
CA GLU A 232 16.02 -11.61 9.34
C GLU A 232 15.48 -11.63 7.93
N PHE A 233 14.83 -10.54 7.51
CA PHE A 233 14.34 -10.38 6.14
C PHE A 233 15.47 -10.58 5.11
N SER A 234 16.60 -9.89 5.27
CA SER A 234 17.74 -10.03 4.36
C SER A 234 18.35 -11.43 4.34
N LYS A 235 18.30 -12.15 5.48
CA LYS A 235 18.71 -13.55 5.53
C LYS A 235 17.76 -14.47 4.76
N MET A 236 16.43 -14.23 4.86
CA MET A 236 15.43 -15.00 4.10
C MET A 236 15.61 -14.76 2.61
N VAL A 237 15.75 -13.50 2.16
CA VAL A 237 16.05 -13.18 0.76
C VAL A 237 17.32 -13.90 0.28
N SER A 238 18.41 -13.81 1.06
CA SER A 238 19.69 -14.44 0.68
C SER A 238 19.62 -15.96 0.61
N LYS A 239 18.83 -16.58 1.50
CA LYS A 239 18.60 -18.03 1.52
C LYS A 239 17.82 -18.47 0.29
N GLU A 240 16.73 -17.77 -0.03
CA GLU A 240 15.82 -18.13 -1.11
C GLU A 240 16.45 -17.87 -2.50
N ALA A 241 17.17 -16.77 -2.65
CA ALA A 241 17.85 -16.44 -3.91
C ALA A 241 19.21 -17.14 -4.07
N GLY A 242 19.76 -17.76 -3.04
CA GLY A 242 21.10 -18.34 -3.07
C GLY A 242 22.24 -17.32 -3.15
N CYS A 243 22.01 -16.07 -2.75
CA CYS A 243 22.98 -14.98 -2.86
C CYS A 243 23.76 -14.73 -1.57
N LYS A 244 24.75 -13.83 -1.61
CA LYS A 244 25.59 -13.49 -0.45
C LYS A 244 24.76 -12.76 0.61
N LYS A 245 24.95 -13.15 1.87
CA LYS A 245 24.30 -12.52 3.03
C LYS A 245 24.93 -11.16 3.36
N ILE A 246 24.11 -10.19 3.73
CA ILE A 246 24.57 -8.97 4.38
C ILE A 246 25.14 -9.32 5.75
N LYS A 247 26.37 -8.89 6.04
CA LYS A 247 27.10 -9.21 7.29
C LYS A 247 27.12 -8.06 8.27
N VAL A 248 27.01 -6.82 7.80
CA VAL A 248 27.11 -5.62 8.61
C VAL A 248 25.76 -4.95 8.70
N PHE A 249 25.35 -4.58 9.92
CA PHE A 249 24.10 -3.85 10.16
C PHE A 249 24.43 -2.59 10.94
N LEU A 250 24.06 -1.43 10.39
CA LEU A 250 24.34 -0.13 10.97
C LEU A 250 23.31 0.19 12.04
N PRO A 251 23.75 0.66 13.23
CA PRO A 251 22.84 1.24 14.21
C PRO A 251 22.07 2.41 13.62
N LEU A 252 20.80 2.58 14.03
CA LEU A 252 19.90 3.62 13.49
C LEU A 252 20.49 5.03 13.50
N LYS A 253 21.20 5.42 14.58
CA LYS A 253 21.85 6.75 14.67
C LYS A 253 22.90 6.95 13.59
N MET A 254 23.73 5.93 13.32
CA MET A 254 24.75 5.96 12.29
C MET A 254 24.10 5.96 10.89
N ALA A 255 23.10 5.11 10.67
CA ALA A 255 22.36 5.06 9.41
C ALA A 255 21.71 6.42 9.08
N ASN A 256 21.09 7.07 10.07
CA ASN A 256 20.46 8.39 9.89
C ASN A 256 21.49 9.50 9.56
N PHE A 257 22.65 9.48 10.22
CA PHE A 257 23.73 10.42 9.90
C PHE A 257 24.24 10.25 8.45
N LEU A 258 24.50 8.99 8.05
CA LEU A 258 24.94 8.68 6.68
C LEU A 258 23.87 9.04 5.64
N ALA A 259 22.60 8.75 5.92
CA ALA A 259 21.48 9.12 5.05
C ALA A 259 21.44 10.63 4.80
N GLY A 260 21.57 11.45 5.84
CA GLY A 260 21.61 12.91 5.69
C GLY A 260 22.80 13.41 4.85
N MET A 261 23.95 12.73 4.92
CA MET A 261 25.09 13.03 4.04
C MET A 261 24.81 12.66 2.58
N LEU A 262 24.22 11.47 2.35
CA LEU A 262 23.89 10.98 1.01
C LEU A 262 22.81 11.84 0.35
N GLU A 263 21.80 12.28 1.09
CA GLU A 263 20.78 13.22 0.59
C GLU A 263 21.39 14.54 0.12
N LYS A 264 22.29 15.13 0.94
CA LYS A 264 22.98 16.37 0.58
C LYS A 264 23.86 16.21 -0.67
N GLN A 265 24.54 15.06 -0.80
CA GLN A 265 25.38 14.77 -1.95
C GLN A 265 24.52 14.56 -3.21
N ALA A 266 23.44 13.78 -3.10
CA ALA A 266 22.52 13.51 -4.19
C ALA A 266 21.86 14.80 -4.71
N LYS A 267 21.44 15.69 -3.79
CA LYS A 267 20.90 17.02 -4.14
C LYS A 267 21.89 17.86 -4.94
N LYS A 268 23.19 17.84 -4.56
CA LYS A 268 24.23 18.55 -5.31
C LYS A 268 24.49 17.97 -6.70
N LYS A 269 24.33 16.63 -6.87
CA LYS A 269 24.58 15.91 -8.12
C LYS A 269 23.32 15.78 -9.00
N GLY A 270 22.14 16.18 -8.53
CA GLY A 270 20.86 15.98 -9.23
C GLY A 270 20.49 14.49 -9.38
N THR A 271 20.94 13.63 -8.47
CA THR A 271 20.69 12.18 -8.48
C THR A 271 19.78 11.76 -7.33
N LYS A 272 19.22 10.54 -7.39
CA LYS A 272 18.50 9.95 -6.25
C LYS A 272 19.51 9.45 -5.20
N PRO A 273 19.32 9.71 -3.89
CA PRO A 273 20.16 9.15 -2.85
C PRO A 273 19.90 7.65 -2.70
N LEU A 274 20.95 6.89 -2.38
CA LEU A 274 20.86 5.46 -2.10
C LEU A 274 20.02 5.16 -0.84
N MET A 275 20.03 6.08 0.12
CA MET A 275 19.32 5.98 1.40
C MET A 275 18.89 7.39 1.81
N THR A 276 17.68 7.51 2.35
CA THR A 276 17.15 8.79 2.87
C THR A 276 16.95 8.71 4.38
N THR A 277 16.93 9.85 5.04
CA THR A 277 16.58 9.95 6.47
C THR A 277 15.16 9.42 6.71
N PHE A 278 14.27 9.61 5.75
CA PHE A 278 12.90 9.09 5.82
C PHE A 278 12.84 7.57 5.68
N SER A 279 13.68 6.95 4.81
CA SER A 279 13.75 5.48 4.74
C SER A 279 14.31 4.86 6.03
N VAL A 280 15.29 5.52 6.68
CA VAL A 280 15.77 5.12 8.00
C VAL A 280 14.69 5.26 9.06
N TYR A 281 13.91 6.36 9.03
CA TYR A 281 12.78 6.56 9.93
C TYR A 281 11.75 5.42 9.79
N ASN A 282 11.39 5.03 8.58
CA ASN A 282 10.42 3.94 8.34
C ASN A 282 10.88 2.58 8.90
N LEU A 283 12.19 2.33 8.92
CA LEU A 283 12.77 1.14 9.56
C LEU A 283 12.88 1.27 11.09
N ALA A 284 13.01 2.50 11.58
CA ALA A 284 13.18 2.77 13.02
C ALA A 284 11.86 2.84 13.78
N ARG A 285 10.78 3.22 13.08
CA ARG A 285 9.45 3.39 13.68
C ARG A 285 8.91 2.08 14.26
N ASN A 286 7.86 2.18 15.07
CA ASN A 286 7.13 1.02 15.54
C ASN A 286 6.34 0.38 14.38
N ASN A 287 6.68 -0.85 14.01
CA ASN A 287 6.06 -1.62 12.94
C ASN A 287 5.24 -2.82 13.47
N CYS A 288 4.94 -2.83 14.77
CA CYS A 288 4.13 -3.86 15.42
C CYS A 288 2.64 -3.52 15.26
N PHE A 289 2.01 -3.99 14.19
CA PHE A 289 0.59 -3.76 13.91
C PHE A 289 -0.25 -4.96 14.35
N ASP A 290 -1.40 -4.69 14.99
CA ASP A 290 -2.38 -5.71 15.38
C ASP A 290 -3.45 -5.87 14.30
N SER A 291 -3.47 -7.01 13.63
CA SER A 291 -4.46 -7.38 12.62
C SER A 291 -5.56 -8.29 13.17
N SER A 292 -5.68 -8.44 14.47
CA SER A 292 -6.63 -9.36 15.12
C SER A 292 -8.08 -9.06 14.73
N LYS A 293 -8.45 -7.79 14.58
CA LYS A 293 -9.79 -7.38 14.13
C LYS A 293 -10.08 -7.87 12.72
N ALA A 294 -9.15 -7.68 11.77
CA ALA A 294 -9.30 -8.18 10.41
C ALA A 294 -9.38 -9.72 10.37
N LYS A 295 -8.57 -10.40 11.16
CA LYS A 295 -8.61 -11.87 11.28
C LYS A 295 -9.95 -12.35 11.81
N ASN A 296 -10.47 -11.76 12.88
CA ASN A 296 -11.69 -12.19 13.55
C ASN A 296 -12.97 -11.81 12.78
N GLU A 297 -13.04 -10.61 12.24
CA GLU A 297 -14.28 -10.11 11.61
C GLU A 297 -14.36 -10.42 10.12
N LEU A 298 -13.20 -10.41 9.41
CA LEU A 298 -13.19 -10.65 7.97
C LEU A 298 -12.77 -12.07 7.61
N GLY A 299 -12.03 -12.76 8.47
CA GLY A 299 -11.36 -14.02 8.15
C GLY A 299 -10.04 -13.80 7.38
N TYR A 300 -9.39 -12.64 7.60
CA TYR A 300 -8.11 -12.32 6.99
C TYR A 300 -7.01 -13.28 7.42
N THR A 301 -6.19 -13.72 6.47
CA THR A 301 -5.05 -14.60 6.71
C THR A 301 -3.83 -14.10 5.95
N THR A 302 -2.65 -14.47 6.40
CA THR A 302 -1.38 -14.07 5.78
C THR A 302 -0.50 -15.27 5.50
N ARG A 303 0.23 -15.23 4.38
CA ARG A 303 1.31 -16.15 4.05
C ARG A 303 2.53 -15.87 4.90
N SER A 304 3.42 -16.86 5.00
CA SER A 304 4.75 -16.67 5.59
C SER A 304 5.62 -15.79 4.68
N TYR A 305 6.62 -15.13 5.27
CA TYR A 305 7.61 -14.35 4.52
C TYR A 305 8.38 -15.24 3.53
N GLU A 306 8.70 -16.47 3.92
CA GLU A 306 9.41 -17.41 3.07
C GLU A 306 8.62 -17.78 1.81
N GLU A 307 7.30 -18.00 1.95
CA GLU A 307 6.44 -18.28 0.81
C GLU A 307 6.37 -17.08 -0.14
N THR A 308 6.12 -15.90 0.41
CA THR A 308 6.03 -14.66 -0.36
C THR A 308 7.32 -14.37 -1.11
N LEU A 309 8.48 -14.47 -0.43
CA LEU A 309 9.78 -14.22 -1.04
C LEU A 309 10.13 -15.25 -2.12
N ARG A 310 9.84 -16.53 -1.89
CA ARG A 310 10.04 -17.57 -2.91
C ARG A 310 9.28 -17.25 -4.19
N ASP A 311 8.02 -16.89 -4.06
CA ASP A 311 7.15 -16.59 -5.21
C ASP A 311 7.57 -15.29 -5.91
N GLU A 312 7.94 -14.26 -5.15
CA GLU A 312 8.45 -13.00 -5.69
C GLU A 312 9.77 -13.19 -6.44
N ILE A 313 10.71 -13.92 -5.85
CA ILE A 313 12.01 -14.20 -6.48
C ILE A 313 11.83 -15.03 -7.76
N ALA A 314 10.93 -16.03 -7.73
CA ALA A 314 10.60 -16.81 -8.92
C ALA A 314 10.01 -15.93 -10.03
N TRP A 315 9.11 -15.00 -9.65
CA TRP A 315 8.55 -14.03 -10.60
C TRP A 315 9.61 -13.06 -11.14
N LEU A 316 10.48 -12.51 -10.27
CA LEU A 316 11.57 -11.63 -10.70
C LEU A 316 12.52 -12.30 -11.71
N LYS A 317 12.85 -13.60 -11.52
CA LYS A 317 13.62 -14.38 -12.47
C LYS A 317 12.88 -14.55 -13.80
N LYS A 318 11.60 -14.91 -13.74
CA LYS A 318 10.76 -15.06 -14.95
C LYS A 318 10.68 -13.77 -15.77
N GLU A 319 10.59 -12.63 -15.10
CA GLU A 319 10.54 -11.30 -15.75
C GLU A 319 11.94 -10.76 -16.15
N GLY A 320 13.02 -11.53 -15.93
CA GLY A 320 14.38 -11.11 -16.22
C GLY A 320 14.88 -9.90 -15.44
N LYS A 321 14.32 -9.69 -14.23
CA LYS A 321 14.71 -8.59 -13.34
C LYS A 321 15.92 -8.92 -12.48
N ILE A 322 16.19 -10.19 -12.28
CA ILE A 322 17.35 -10.77 -11.60
C ILE A 322 17.85 -11.98 -12.36
N ALA A 323 19.12 -12.36 -12.14
CA ALA A 323 19.75 -13.52 -12.75
C ALA A 323 19.25 -14.88 -12.19
#